data_71c9908bc07fff222b6506d624ceabf2
#
_entry.id   71c9908bc07fff222b6506d624ceabf2
#
_cell.length_a   1.000
_cell.length_b   1.000
_cell.length_c   1.000
_cell.angle_alpha   90.00
_cell.angle_beta   90.00
_cell.angle_gamma   90.00
#
_symmetry.space_group_name_H-M   'P 1'
#
loop_
_entity.id
_entity.type
_entity.pdbx_description
1 polymer ?
#
loop_
_entity_poly.entity_id
_entity_poly.type
_entity_poly.pdbx_seq_one_letter_code
_entity_poly.pdbx_strand_id
1 'polypeptide(L)'
;MLEGQRNAWRGANWVSDSRRAPPRRWPAKRVDGAEPVGYWICGWVFSWDASCMNFIEQNDPDVWAAIDSEIERQQDGLEMIASENYTSPAVMQAAGSVLTNKYAEGYPGRRYYGGCEFVDVVEDLARDRVKQLFGAEFANVQPHSGSQANTAVYLGLLEPGDTVLGLDLAHGGHLTHGMKLNISGMLYNFVGYGVTKDAHRIDFDQVAKLAREHKPKLIIAGASAYPREIKHAPFREIADEVGAKLMVDMAHYAGLVAAGLHDNPVEVADVVTSTTHKTLRGPRGGVILARKEYAKVLNSRVFPGIQGGPLMHVIAGKAVCFGEALKPSFKKYAQQVIDNAQALAETLMAGGLRLVSGGTENHLMLVDVTPLGIGGKTAETALDRCGVTVNMNMIPYDQRKPMDPSGIRIGTPALTTRGMGQAEMRTIGAWMLDALANPEDEARHAKIRGEVKTLCADFPVPAAALNQEMTTV
;
A
#
# COMPACT_ATOMS: atom_id res chain seq x y z
N MET A 1 -39.10 -24.50 -12.32
CA MET A 1 -39.26 -24.09 -10.91
C MET A 1 -38.30 -22.94 -10.57
N LEU A 2 -38.41 -21.80 -11.26
CA LEU A 2 -37.56 -20.58 -11.04
C LEU A 2 -38.33 -19.26 -11.28
N GLU A 3 -39.66 -19.28 -11.11
CA GLU A 3 -40.51 -18.08 -11.33
C GLU A 3 -41.21 -17.54 -10.06
N GLY A 4 -40.92 -18.08 -8.87
CA GLY A 4 -41.71 -17.81 -7.66
C GLY A 4 -41.13 -16.79 -6.67
N GLN A 5 -39.97 -16.16 -6.92
CA GLN A 5 -39.31 -15.28 -5.90
C GLN A 5 -39.13 -13.79 -6.29
N ARG A 6 -39.85 -13.29 -7.31
CA ARG A 6 -39.67 -11.88 -7.75
C ARG A 6 -40.62 -10.85 -7.12
N ASN A 7 -41.53 -11.20 -6.23
CA ASN A 7 -42.58 -10.28 -5.77
C ASN A 7 -42.58 -9.90 -4.28
N ALA A 8 -41.52 -10.09 -3.50
CA ALA A 8 -41.51 -9.78 -2.06
C ALA A 8 -40.92 -8.42 -1.66
N TRP A 9 -40.46 -7.58 -2.60
CA TRP A 9 -39.71 -6.34 -2.27
C TRP A 9 -40.32 -5.05 -2.86
N ARG A 10 -41.64 -4.95 -3.00
CA ARG A 10 -42.29 -3.67 -3.31
C ARG A 10 -43.20 -3.27 -2.15
N GLY A 11 -42.75 -2.33 -1.32
CA GLY A 11 -43.61 -1.67 -0.35
C GLY A 11 -42.98 -1.29 0.96
N ALA A 12 -41.98 -0.39 0.98
CA ALA A 12 -41.65 0.40 2.15
C ALA A 12 -41.22 1.82 1.69
N ASN A 13 -42.17 2.75 1.73
CA ASN A 13 -41.92 4.18 1.58
C ASN A 13 -41.26 4.68 2.86
N TRP A 14 -40.02 5.11 2.78
CA TRP A 14 -39.33 5.83 3.87
C TRP A 14 -39.39 7.32 3.59
N VAL A 15 -40.13 8.03 4.44
CA VAL A 15 -40.18 9.50 4.51
C VAL A 15 -38.90 9.98 5.19
N SER A 16 -38.14 10.85 4.55
CA SER A 16 -36.98 11.53 5.11
C SER A 16 -37.40 12.56 6.14
N ASP A 17 -37.06 12.35 7.42
CA ASP A 17 -37.17 13.39 8.45
C ASP A 17 -35.80 14.05 8.67
N SER A 18 -35.72 15.31 8.24
CA SER A 18 -34.52 16.15 8.29
C SER A 18 -34.50 16.97 9.58
N ARG A 19 -34.28 16.35 10.75
CA ARG A 19 -34.00 17.10 12.00
C ARG A 19 -32.90 16.44 12.78
N ARG A 20 -31.63 16.80 12.51
CA ARG A 20 -30.48 16.41 13.34
C ARG A 20 -30.43 17.35 14.58
N ALA A 21 -30.58 16.76 15.75
CA ALA A 21 -30.23 17.39 17.01
C ALA A 21 -28.71 17.36 17.25
N PRO A 22 -28.11 18.40 17.86
CA PRO A 22 -26.67 18.42 18.16
C PRO A 22 -26.30 17.40 19.24
N PRO A 23 -25.03 16.93 19.31
CA PRO A 23 -24.61 15.91 20.26
C PRO A 23 -24.73 16.41 21.70
N ARG A 24 -25.47 15.69 22.53
CA ARG A 24 -25.64 15.98 23.96
C ARG A 24 -24.35 15.60 24.71
N ARG A 25 -23.75 16.59 25.38
CA ARG A 25 -22.78 16.35 26.46
C ARG A 25 -23.52 15.75 27.66
N TRP A 26 -23.07 14.61 28.17
CA TRP A 26 -23.59 14.03 29.39
C TRP A 26 -22.94 14.70 30.60
N PRO A 27 -23.69 15.17 31.60
CA PRO A 27 -23.13 15.65 32.86
C PRO A 27 -22.74 14.45 33.74
N ALA A 28 -21.55 14.49 34.33
CA ALA A 28 -21.14 13.56 35.37
C ALA A 28 -22.02 13.78 36.59
N LYS A 29 -22.85 12.79 36.97
CA LYS A 29 -23.53 12.75 38.29
C LYS A 29 -22.63 12.02 39.28
N ARG A 30 -22.16 12.72 40.30
CA ARG A 30 -21.72 12.10 41.54
C ARG A 30 -22.95 11.50 42.25
N VAL A 31 -22.86 10.23 42.62
CA VAL A 31 -23.77 9.60 43.57
C VAL A 31 -22.91 9.19 44.76
N ASP A 32 -23.13 9.86 45.89
CA ASP A 32 -22.51 9.51 47.15
C ASP A 32 -23.28 8.34 47.79
N GLY A 33 -22.57 7.31 48.23
CA GLY A 33 -23.02 6.31 49.16
C GLY A 33 -23.70 5.06 48.60
N ALA A 34 -22.93 4.14 48.02
CA ALA A 34 -23.25 2.70 47.98
C ALA A 34 -21.96 1.90 47.81
N GLU A 35 -21.82 0.81 48.57
CA GLU A 35 -20.69 -0.10 48.47
C GLU A 35 -20.57 -0.71 47.08
N PRO A 36 -19.35 -0.97 46.59
CA PRO A 36 -19.13 -1.34 45.19
C PRO A 36 -19.42 -2.81 44.98
N VAL A 37 -20.54 -3.13 44.35
CA VAL A 37 -20.66 -4.35 43.54
C VAL A 37 -19.92 -4.07 42.26
N GLY A 38 -18.72 -4.66 42.13
CA GLY A 38 -17.78 -4.34 41.06
C GLY A 38 -18.30 -4.75 39.70
N TYR A 39 -18.80 -3.76 38.95
CA TYR A 39 -18.76 -3.77 37.50
C TYR A 39 -17.64 -2.81 37.06
N TRP A 40 -16.49 -3.37 36.73
CA TRP A 40 -15.36 -2.61 36.18
C TRP A 40 -15.73 -2.12 34.77
N ILE A 41 -16.24 -0.90 34.71
CA ILE A 41 -16.13 -0.12 33.46
C ILE A 41 -14.73 0.45 33.51
N CYS A 42 -13.77 -0.34 33.03
CA CYS A 42 -12.41 0.08 32.86
C CYS A 42 -12.41 1.09 31.72
N GLY A 43 -12.19 2.38 32.04
CA GLY A 43 -11.73 3.33 31.04
C GLY A 43 -10.41 2.78 30.50
N TRP A 44 -10.41 2.34 29.23
CA TRP A 44 -9.22 1.83 28.56
C TRP A 44 -8.27 2.99 28.27
N VAL A 45 -7.56 3.41 29.31
CA VAL A 45 -6.23 3.97 29.12
C VAL A 45 -5.34 2.74 28.96
N PHE A 46 -4.90 2.45 27.74
CA PHE A 46 -3.78 1.56 27.54
C PHE A 46 -2.53 2.25 28.12
N SER A 47 -2.34 2.21 29.41
CA SER A 47 -1.04 2.34 30.02
C SER A 47 -0.41 0.95 29.90
N TRP A 48 0.50 0.79 29.01
CA TRP A 48 1.42 -0.33 29.02
C TRP A 48 2.39 -0.06 30.17
N ASP A 49 2.04 -0.48 31.35
CA ASP A 49 2.98 -0.54 32.45
C ASP A 49 3.94 -1.70 32.13
N ALA A 50 5.24 -1.47 32.19
CA ALA A 50 6.27 -2.51 31.99
C ALA A 50 6.16 -3.67 33.00
N SER A 51 5.27 -3.56 33.98
CA SER A 51 4.88 -4.61 34.91
C SER A 51 3.61 -5.38 34.47
N CYS A 52 2.88 -4.93 33.45
CA CYS A 52 1.72 -5.64 32.89
C CYS A 52 2.17 -6.57 31.77
N MET A 53 2.16 -7.87 32.03
CA MET A 53 2.35 -8.89 30.99
C MET A 53 1.38 -8.61 29.84
N ASN A 54 1.89 -8.66 28.60
CA ASN A 54 1.12 -8.50 27.37
C ASN A 54 0.03 -9.59 27.31
N PHE A 55 -1.20 -9.24 26.98
CA PHE A 55 -2.30 -10.21 26.85
C PHE A 55 -2.00 -11.33 25.85
N ILE A 56 -1.24 -11.04 24.79
CA ILE A 56 -0.84 -12.07 23.82
C ILE A 56 0.12 -13.05 24.50
N GLU A 57 1.12 -12.57 25.21
CA GLU A 57 2.10 -13.38 25.92
C GLU A 57 1.44 -14.28 26.98
N GLN A 58 0.42 -13.76 27.68
CA GLN A 58 -0.34 -14.53 28.67
C GLN A 58 -1.19 -15.64 28.05
N ASN A 59 -1.80 -15.39 26.88
CA ASN A 59 -2.76 -16.30 26.27
C ASN A 59 -2.14 -17.21 25.20
N ASP A 60 -1.10 -16.75 24.51
CA ASP A 60 -0.41 -17.47 23.43
C ASP A 60 1.06 -17.04 23.37
N PRO A 61 1.93 -17.60 24.23
CA PRO A 61 3.35 -17.25 24.27
C PRO A 61 4.09 -17.60 22.98
N ASP A 62 3.65 -18.60 22.19
CA ASP A 62 4.28 -18.96 20.93
C ASP A 62 4.04 -17.87 19.86
N VAL A 63 2.84 -17.35 19.79
CA VAL A 63 2.53 -16.19 18.90
C VAL A 63 3.27 -14.94 19.38
N TRP A 64 3.35 -14.72 20.70
CA TRP A 64 4.11 -13.58 21.22
C TRP A 64 5.60 -13.66 20.86
N ALA A 65 6.24 -14.82 21.05
CA ALA A 65 7.65 -15.00 20.69
C ALA A 65 7.94 -14.69 19.21
N ALA A 66 7.01 -15.06 18.30
CA ALA A 66 7.13 -14.72 16.89
C ALA A 66 6.99 -13.22 16.63
N ILE A 67 6.05 -12.54 17.32
CA ILE A 67 5.87 -11.08 17.22
C ILE A 67 7.10 -10.34 17.75
N ASP A 68 7.62 -10.77 18.89
CA ASP A 68 8.79 -10.17 19.52
C ASP A 68 10.04 -10.30 18.63
N SER A 69 10.26 -11.48 18.05
CA SER A 69 11.32 -11.71 17.06
C SER A 69 11.17 -10.81 15.81
N GLU A 70 9.94 -10.55 15.35
CA GLU A 70 9.70 -9.63 14.23
C GLU A 70 9.94 -8.17 14.64
N ILE A 71 9.63 -7.76 15.87
CA ILE A 71 9.97 -6.44 16.41
C ILE A 71 11.49 -6.24 16.40
N GLU A 72 12.26 -7.25 16.88
CA GLU A 72 13.73 -7.19 16.83
C GLU A 72 14.24 -7.12 15.38
N ARG A 73 13.71 -7.95 14.48
CA ARG A 73 14.09 -7.93 13.05
C ARG A 73 13.87 -6.56 12.44
N GLN A 74 12.72 -5.96 12.67
CA GLN A 74 12.40 -4.62 12.14
C GLN A 74 13.29 -3.54 12.74
N GLN A 75 13.59 -3.63 14.04
CA GLN A 75 14.44 -2.65 14.73
C GLN A 75 15.90 -2.75 14.29
N ASP A 76 16.45 -3.95 14.19
CA ASP A 76 17.87 -4.22 13.97
C ASP A 76 18.28 -4.25 12.49
N GLY A 77 17.32 -4.24 11.56
CA GLY A 77 17.55 -4.34 10.12
C GLY A 77 17.12 -3.11 9.34
N LEU A 78 17.59 -3.02 8.10
CA LEU A 78 17.24 -1.99 7.11
C LEU A 78 16.21 -2.55 6.12
N GLU A 79 14.94 -2.16 6.28
CA GLU A 79 13.86 -2.56 5.38
C GLU A 79 13.89 -1.70 4.11
N MET A 80 14.28 -2.30 2.99
CA MET A 80 14.41 -1.62 1.70
C MET A 80 13.54 -2.24 0.60
N ILE A 81 12.61 -3.15 0.95
CA ILE A 81 11.60 -3.59 0.00
C ILE A 81 10.71 -2.40 -0.36
N ALA A 82 10.68 -2.02 -1.64
CA ALA A 82 10.03 -0.79 -2.12
C ALA A 82 8.52 -0.72 -1.85
N SER A 83 7.87 -1.86 -1.58
CA SER A 83 6.45 -1.98 -1.27
C SER A 83 6.15 -2.02 0.23
N GLU A 84 7.16 -1.86 1.10
CA GLU A 84 7.01 -1.89 2.55
C GLU A 84 7.22 -0.51 3.19
N ASN A 85 6.61 -0.34 4.36
CA ASN A 85 6.71 0.87 5.14
C ASN A 85 6.28 0.59 6.59
N TYR A 86 6.68 1.44 7.51
CA TYR A 86 6.22 1.40 8.89
C TYR A 86 5.03 2.33 9.08
N THR A 87 3.93 1.82 9.63
CA THR A 87 2.77 2.65 9.96
C THR A 87 3.02 3.43 11.26
N SER A 88 2.25 4.51 11.46
CA SER A 88 2.27 5.21 12.73
C SER A 88 1.66 4.37 13.86
N PRO A 89 2.05 4.62 15.13
CA PRO A 89 1.40 4.03 16.30
C PRO A 89 -0.12 4.19 16.29
N ALA A 90 -0.63 5.35 15.86
CA ALA A 90 -2.06 5.62 15.79
C ALA A 90 -2.78 4.73 14.76
N VAL A 91 -2.15 4.41 13.63
CA VAL A 91 -2.70 3.47 12.64
C VAL A 91 -2.75 2.05 13.21
N MET A 92 -1.69 1.60 13.90
CA MET A 92 -1.67 0.28 14.55
C MET A 92 -2.72 0.17 15.66
N GLN A 93 -2.86 1.20 16.49
CA GLN A 93 -3.86 1.24 17.56
C GLN A 93 -5.29 1.21 17.00
N ALA A 94 -5.56 1.93 15.91
CA ALA A 94 -6.85 1.90 15.22
C ALA A 94 -7.15 0.50 14.64
N ALA A 95 -6.15 -0.15 14.05
CA ALA A 95 -6.28 -1.51 13.50
C ALA A 95 -6.47 -2.58 14.58
N GLY A 96 -5.94 -2.39 15.79
CA GLY A 96 -6.14 -3.26 16.96
C GLY A 96 -7.36 -2.90 17.82
N SER A 97 -8.26 -2.01 17.38
CA SER A 97 -9.37 -1.51 18.16
C SER A 97 -10.56 -2.47 18.21
N VAL A 98 -11.52 -2.18 19.12
CA VAL A 98 -12.79 -2.92 19.27
C VAL A 98 -13.66 -2.95 18.01
N LEU A 99 -13.34 -2.15 17.01
CA LEU A 99 -14.04 -2.15 15.72
C LEU A 99 -13.89 -3.50 14.97
N THR A 100 -12.89 -4.33 15.33
CA THR A 100 -12.77 -5.71 14.86
C THR A 100 -14.00 -6.57 15.16
N ASN A 101 -14.74 -6.26 16.24
CA ASN A 101 -15.90 -7.02 16.69
C ASN A 101 -17.17 -6.71 15.88
N LYS A 102 -17.17 -5.63 15.07
CA LYS A 102 -18.41 -5.14 14.44
C LYS A 102 -18.62 -5.67 13.04
N TYR A 103 -19.70 -6.38 12.82
CA TYR A 103 -20.16 -6.81 11.50
C TYR A 103 -20.99 -5.70 10.84
N ALA A 104 -20.55 -5.20 9.66
CA ALA A 104 -21.10 -3.98 9.04
C ALA A 104 -21.32 -4.11 7.53
N GLU A 105 -21.92 -5.21 7.04
CA GLU A 105 -22.28 -5.37 5.62
C GLU A 105 -23.13 -4.23 5.10
N GLY A 106 -22.89 -3.85 3.86
CA GLY A 106 -23.47 -2.68 3.24
C GLY A 106 -22.54 -1.46 3.33
N TYR A 107 -23.15 -0.27 3.33
CA TYR A 107 -22.44 1.02 3.30
C TYR A 107 -23.03 1.99 4.35
N PRO A 108 -22.32 3.05 4.75
CA PRO A 108 -22.83 4.03 5.72
C PRO A 108 -24.26 4.47 5.43
N GLY A 109 -25.12 4.43 6.46
CA GLY A 109 -26.55 4.75 6.37
C GLY A 109 -27.40 3.70 5.67
N ARG A 110 -26.81 2.61 5.15
CA ARG A 110 -27.50 1.52 4.44
C ARG A 110 -26.85 0.16 4.77
N ARG A 111 -26.76 -0.14 6.07
CA ARG A 111 -26.22 -1.41 6.57
C ARG A 111 -27.31 -2.47 6.65
N TYR A 112 -26.89 -3.72 6.55
CA TYR A 112 -27.77 -4.88 6.77
C TYR A 112 -27.89 -5.24 8.26
N TYR A 113 -27.06 -4.67 9.12
CA TYR A 113 -27.01 -4.93 10.58
C TYR A 113 -27.23 -3.66 11.38
N GLY A 114 -27.81 -3.80 12.59
CA GLY A 114 -27.95 -2.71 13.55
C GLY A 114 -26.65 -2.40 14.27
N GLY A 115 -26.62 -1.30 15.03
CA GLY A 115 -25.46 -0.87 15.84
C GLY A 115 -24.28 -0.38 15.01
N CYS A 116 -24.53 0.21 13.86
CA CYS A 116 -23.48 0.67 12.92
C CYS A 116 -23.25 2.19 12.96
N GLU A 117 -23.89 2.91 13.87
CA GLU A 117 -23.85 4.37 13.95
C GLU A 117 -22.43 4.94 14.07
N PHE A 118 -21.54 4.26 14.81
CA PHE A 118 -20.16 4.72 15.01
C PHE A 118 -19.22 4.24 13.91
N VAL A 119 -19.40 3.01 13.41
CA VAL A 119 -18.58 2.53 12.28
C VAL A 119 -18.92 3.26 10.98
N ASP A 120 -20.15 3.76 10.83
CA ASP A 120 -20.54 4.63 9.72
C ASP A 120 -19.72 5.93 9.73
N VAL A 121 -19.57 6.56 10.91
CA VAL A 121 -18.73 7.76 11.07
C VAL A 121 -17.28 7.48 10.64
N VAL A 122 -16.73 6.34 11.05
CA VAL A 122 -15.35 5.95 10.71
C VAL A 122 -15.18 5.75 9.21
N GLU A 123 -16.11 5.04 8.57
CA GLU A 123 -16.04 4.79 7.12
C GLU A 123 -16.24 6.09 6.32
N ASP A 124 -17.16 6.95 6.74
CA ASP A 124 -17.36 8.27 6.11
C ASP A 124 -16.12 9.15 6.25
N LEU A 125 -15.47 9.20 7.43
CA LEU A 125 -14.20 9.90 7.61
C LEU A 125 -13.11 9.38 6.66
N ALA A 126 -12.99 8.06 6.51
CA ALA A 126 -12.02 7.48 5.59
C ALA A 126 -12.31 7.86 4.13
N ARG A 127 -13.59 7.79 3.71
CA ARG A 127 -14.03 8.17 2.36
C ARG A 127 -13.81 9.65 2.07
N ASP A 128 -14.17 10.53 3.01
CA ASP A 128 -14.06 11.97 2.81
C ASP A 128 -12.60 12.42 2.78
N ARG A 129 -11.76 11.88 3.68
CA ARG A 129 -10.34 12.20 3.72
C ARG A 129 -9.60 11.74 2.45
N VAL A 130 -9.88 10.54 1.95
CA VAL A 130 -9.22 10.06 0.73
C VAL A 130 -9.72 10.80 -0.52
N LYS A 131 -10.99 11.20 -0.58
CA LYS A 131 -11.50 12.08 -1.64
C LYS A 131 -10.80 13.44 -1.60
N GLN A 132 -10.67 14.05 -0.41
CA GLN A 132 -9.95 15.31 -0.24
C GLN A 132 -8.48 15.19 -0.64
N LEU A 133 -7.82 14.07 -0.28
CA LEU A 133 -6.40 13.86 -0.51
C LEU A 133 -6.05 13.80 -2.00
N PHE A 134 -6.92 13.22 -2.82
CA PHE A 134 -6.67 13.00 -4.25
C PHE A 134 -7.56 13.82 -5.19
N GLY A 135 -8.53 14.56 -4.67
CA GLY A 135 -9.49 15.30 -5.49
C GLY A 135 -10.57 14.43 -6.14
N ALA A 136 -10.89 13.26 -5.58
CA ALA A 136 -11.81 12.30 -6.18
C ALA A 136 -13.27 12.60 -5.86
N GLU A 137 -14.18 12.36 -6.81
CA GLU A 137 -15.63 12.50 -6.61
C GLU A 137 -16.22 11.35 -5.78
N PHE A 138 -15.69 10.14 -5.97
CA PHE A 138 -16.13 8.92 -5.33
C PHE A 138 -14.95 8.16 -4.73
N ALA A 139 -15.19 7.53 -3.58
CA ALA A 139 -14.25 6.62 -2.94
C ALA A 139 -14.96 5.41 -2.34
N ASN A 140 -14.35 4.22 -2.50
CA ASN A 140 -14.70 3.01 -1.76
C ASN A 140 -13.45 2.55 -0.98
N VAL A 141 -13.55 2.51 0.35
CA VAL A 141 -12.45 2.19 1.28
C VAL A 141 -12.55 0.75 1.83
N GLN A 142 -13.53 -0.02 1.40
CA GLN A 142 -13.76 -1.39 1.88
C GLN A 142 -12.83 -2.45 1.28
N PRO A 143 -12.18 -2.31 0.09
CA PRO A 143 -11.31 -3.36 -0.41
C PRO A 143 -10.25 -3.78 0.62
N HIS A 144 -10.16 -5.11 0.87
CA HIS A 144 -9.21 -5.67 1.85
C HIS A 144 -7.76 -5.59 1.36
N SER A 145 -7.56 -5.49 0.04
CA SER A 145 -6.26 -5.38 -0.61
C SER A 145 -6.34 -4.62 -1.93
N GLY A 146 -5.19 -4.22 -2.48
CA GLY A 146 -5.10 -3.67 -3.84
C GLY A 146 -5.59 -4.67 -4.89
N SER A 147 -5.29 -5.96 -4.72
CA SER A 147 -5.76 -7.02 -5.63
C SER A 147 -7.28 -7.10 -5.67
N GLN A 148 -7.96 -7.00 -4.53
CA GLN A 148 -9.43 -6.97 -4.48
C GLN A 148 -9.99 -5.67 -5.04
N ALA A 149 -9.33 -4.54 -4.84
CA ALA A 149 -9.71 -3.29 -5.49
C ALA A 149 -9.68 -3.42 -7.03
N ASN A 150 -8.58 -3.97 -7.58
CA ASN A 150 -8.44 -4.22 -9.01
C ASN A 150 -9.48 -5.21 -9.51
N THR A 151 -9.71 -6.31 -8.79
CA THR A 151 -10.73 -7.31 -9.15
C THR A 151 -12.14 -6.70 -9.20
N ALA A 152 -12.49 -5.84 -8.22
CA ALA A 152 -13.81 -5.16 -8.22
C ALA A 152 -13.97 -4.23 -9.43
N VAL A 153 -12.89 -3.54 -9.85
CA VAL A 153 -12.90 -2.69 -11.04
C VAL A 153 -13.08 -3.52 -12.30
N TYR A 154 -12.35 -4.62 -12.45
CA TYR A 154 -12.49 -5.52 -13.61
C TYR A 154 -13.91 -6.06 -13.72
N LEU A 155 -14.46 -6.64 -12.64
CA LEU A 155 -15.81 -7.15 -12.62
C LEU A 155 -16.88 -6.06 -12.83
N GLY A 156 -16.53 -4.79 -12.56
CA GLY A 156 -17.44 -3.65 -12.75
C GLY A 156 -17.47 -3.09 -14.17
N LEU A 157 -16.34 -3.18 -14.87
CA LEU A 157 -16.15 -2.52 -16.16
C LEU A 157 -16.01 -3.49 -17.35
N LEU A 158 -15.80 -4.78 -17.09
CA LEU A 158 -15.49 -5.78 -18.10
C LEU A 158 -16.38 -7.00 -17.98
N GLU A 159 -16.56 -7.70 -19.11
CA GLU A 159 -17.09 -9.06 -19.17
C GLU A 159 -15.93 -10.07 -19.34
N PRO A 160 -16.08 -11.32 -18.84
CA PRO A 160 -15.07 -12.36 -19.05
C PRO A 160 -14.71 -12.52 -20.54
N GLY A 161 -13.40 -12.53 -20.83
CA GLY A 161 -12.85 -12.58 -22.18
C GLY A 161 -12.58 -11.22 -22.83
N ASP A 162 -13.00 -10.11 -22.22
CA ASP A 162 -12.66 -8.78 -22.71
C ASP A 162 -11.15 -8.56 -22.77
N THR A 163 -10.70 -7.80 -23.75
CA THR A 163 -9.29 -7.46 -23.93
C THR A 163 -8.91 -6.27 -23.04
N VAL A 164 -7.79 -6.43 -22.33
CA VAL A 164 -7.20 -5.42 -21.47
C VAL A 164 -5.74 -5.18 -21.88
N LEU A 165 -5.33 -3.93 -21.93
CA LEU A 165 -3.94 -3.54 -22.19
C LEU A 165 -3.30 -3.11 -20.86
N GLY A 166 -2.18 -3.75 -20.48
CA GLY A 166 -1.48 -3.46 -19.22
C GLY A 166 0.03 -3.57 -19.36
N LEU A 167 0.80 -3.00 -18.42
CA LEU A 167 2.25 -3.13 -18.40
C LEU A 167 2.64 -4.59 -18.12
N ASP A 168 3.51 -5.15 -18.96
CA ASP A 168 4.02 -6.51 -18.83
C ASP A 168 4.73 -6.70 -17.49
N LEU A 169 4.53 -7.86 -16.86
CA LEU A 169 5.13 -8.22 -15.58
C LEU A 169 6.67 -8.14 -15.62
N ALA A 170 7.28 -8.61 -16.73
CA ALA A 170 8.72 -8.56 -16.91
C ALA A 170 9.27 -7.14 -17.09
N HIS A 171 8.41 -6.17 -17.40
CA HIS A 171 8.74 -4.76 -17.55
C HIS A 171 8.28 -3.90 -16.35
N GLY A 172 7.89 -4.54 -15.25
CA GLY A 172 7.53 -3.87 -14.00
C GLY A 172 6.03 -3.80 -13.70
N GLY A 173 5.17 -4.50 -14.44
CA GLY A 173 3.75 -4.63 -14.16
C GLY A 173 3.47 -5.33 -12.83
N HIS A 174 2.22 -5.27 -12.37
CA HIS A 174 1.77 -5.98 -11.17
C HIS A 174 1.13 -7.34 -11.55
N LEU A 175 1.12 -8.31 -10.61
CA LEU A 175 0.48 -9.62 -10.83
C LEU A 175 -0.97 -9.51 -11.29
N THR A 176 -1.72 -8.53 -10.76
CA THR A 176 -3.13 -8.29 -11.15
C THR A 176 -3.27 -7.59 -12.50
N HIS A 177 -2.17 -7.28 -13.20
CA HIS A 177 -2.18 -6.73 -14.56
C HIS A 177 -2.02 -7.81 -15.62
N GLY A 178 -2.63 -8.98 -15.41
CA GLY A 178 -2.75 -10.02 -16.43
C GLY A 178 -1.80 -11.22 -16.27
N MET A 179 -1.15 -11.42 -15.12
CA MET A 179 -0.40 -12.64 -14.88
C MET A 179 -1.33 -13.86 -15.01
N LYS A 180 -0.94 -14.87 -15.79
CA LYS A 180 -1.80 -16.00 -16.17
C LYS A 180 -2.40 -16.79 -15.00
N LEU A 181 -1.69 -16.88 -13.88
CA LEU A 181 -2.17 -17.56 -12.66
C LEU A 181 -3.00 -16.64 -11.74
N ASN A 182 -3.07 -15.34 -12.06
CA ASN A 182 -3.91 -14.40 -11.33
C ASN A 182 -5.31 -14.37 -11.94
N ILE A 183 -6.33 -14.07 -11.13
CA ILE A 183 -7.72 -13.96 -11.57
C ILE A 183 -7.89 -13.03 -12.80
N SER A 184 -7.06 -11.99 -12.89
CA SER A 184 -7.04 -11.09 -14.04
C SER A 184 -6.68 -11.80 -15.34
N GLY A 185 -5.58 -12.57 -15.36
CA GLY A 185 -5.16 -13.34 -16.53
C GLY A 185 -5.99 -14.61 -16.78
N MET A 186 -6.75 -15.07 -15.77
CA MET A 186 -7.66 -16.21 -15.92
C MET A 186 -9.00 -15.82 -16.57
N LEU A 187 -9.49 -14.60 -16.31
CA LEU A 187 -10.81 -14.15 -16.76
C LEU A 187 -10.76 -13.28 -18.01
N TYR A 188 -9.67 -12.56 -18.26
CA TYR A 188 -9.57 -11.54 -19.30
C TYR A 188 -8.39 -11.81 -20.25
N ASN A 189 -8.50 -11.29 -21.47
CA ASN A 189 -7.46 -11.37 -22.48
C ASN A 189 -6.48 -10.20 -22.32
N PHE A 190 -5.40 -10.40 -21.57
CA PHE A 190 -4.40 -9.35 -21.36
C PHE A 190 -3.36 -9.31 -22.49
N VAL A 191 -3.15 -8.10 -23.00
CA VAL A 191 -2.07 -7.74 -23.93
C VAL A 191 -1.06 -6.87 -23.18
N GLY A 192 0.21 -7.29 -23.16
CA GLY A 192 1.27 -6.57 -22.45
C GLY A 192 1.91 -5.48 -23.32
N TYR A 193 1.98 -4.24 -22.81
CA TYR A 193 2.90 -3.24 -23.35
C TYR A 193 4.18 -3.20 -22.51
N GLY A 194 5.25 -2.61 -23.06
CA GLY A 194 6.54 -2.61 -22.40
C GLY A 194 7.17 -1.22 -22.26
N VAL A 195 8.47 -1.27 -21.97
CA VAL A 195 9.35 -0.09 -22.00
C VAL A 195 10.27 -0.15 -23.22
N THR A 196 10.84 0.98 -23.62
CA THR A 196 11.83 1.03 -24.72
C THR A 196 13.11 0.28 -24.33
N LYS A 197 13.85 -0.23 -25.33
CA LYS A 197 15.08 -1.00 -25.07
C LYS A 197 16.26 -0.14 -24.62
N ASP A 198 16.29 1.09 -25.07
CA ASP A 198 17.40 2.03 -24.86
C ASP A 198 17.26 2.77 -23.52
N ALA A 199 16.09 3.37 -23.28
CA ALA A 199 15.86 4.22 -22.12
C ALA A 199 15.13 3.51 -20.96
N HIS A 200 14.57 2.32 -21.18
CA HIS A 200 13.72 1.60 -20.23
C HIS A 200 12.58 2.49 -19.68
N ARG A 201 12.02 3.35 -20.54
CA ARG A 201 10.84 4.17 -20.27
C ARG A 201 9.62 3.60 -20.98
N ILE A 202 8.42 3.81 -20.43
CA ILE A 202 7.16 3.36 -21.06
C ILE A 202 7.16 3.79 -22.53
N ASP A 203 6.92 2.81 -23.40
CA ASP A 203 6.88 2.97 -24.86
C ASP A 203 5.46 3.35 -25.29
N PHE A 204 5.15 4.65 -25.29
CA PHE A 204 3.83 5.14 -25.68
C PHE A 204 3.47 4.86 -27.14
N ASP A 205 4.45 4.77 -28.04
CA ASP A 205 4.20 4.37 -29.43
C ASP A 205 3.73 2.93 -29.51
N GLN A 206 4.35 2.04 -28.70
CA GLN A 206 3.89 0.66 -28.57
C GLN A 206 2.50 0.59 -27.92
N VAL A 207 2.22 1.36 -26.85
CA VAL A 207 0.90 1.43 -26.22
C VAL A 207 -0.17 1.81 -27.26
N ALA A 208 0.05 2.88 -28.03
CA ALA A 208 -0.89 3.35 -29.04
C ALA A 208 -1.09 2.31 -30.16
N LYS A 209 -0.01 1.69 -30.63
CA LYS A 209 -0.06 0.64 -31.67
C LYS A 209 -0.90 -0.54 -31.18
N LEU A 210 -0.61 -1.09 -29.99
CA LEU A 210 -1.33 -2.23 -29.42
C LEU A 210 -2.80 -1.89 -29.14
N ALA A 211 -3.09 -0.67 -28.69
CA ALA A 211 -4.45 -0.22 -28.45
C ALA A 211 -5.28 -0.20 -29.75
N ARG A 212 -4.73 0.30 -30.86
CA ARG A 212 -5.39 0.29 -32.19
C ARG A 212 -5.59 -1.13 -32.72
N GLU A 213 -4.60 -1.99 -32.54
CA GLU A 213 -4.61 -3.38 -33.02
C GLU A 213 -5.62 -4.24 -32.26
N HIS A 214 -5.59 -4.18 -30.93
CA HIS A 214 -6.36 -5.08 -30.07
C HIS A 214 -7.68 -4.49 -29.56
N LYS A 215 -7.90 -3.18 -29.71
CA LYS A 215 -9.11 -2.45 -29.27
C LYS A 215 -9.58 -2.86 -27.86
N PRO A 216 -8.73 -2.69 -26.84
CA PRO A 216 -9.03 -3.10 -25.48
C PRO A 216 -10.27 -2.36 -24.96
N LYS A 217 -11.00 -3.00 -24.04
CA LYS A 217 -12.08 -2.34 -23.29
C LYS A 217 -11.51 -1.50 -22.12
N LEU A 218 -10.32 -1.88 -21.63
CA LEU A 218 -9.64 -1.22 -20.53
C LEU A 218 -8.14 -1.10 -20.83
N ILE A 219 -7.58 0.09 -20.58
CA ILE A 219 -6.13 0.30 -20.53
C ILE A 219 -5.77 0.53 -19.06
N ILE A 220 -4.73 -0.16 -18.58
CA ILE A 220 -4.23 -0.04 -17.21
C ILE A 220 -2.87 0.64 -17.25
N ALA A 221 -2.75 1.79 -16.59
CA ALA A 221 -1.50 2.42 -16.26
C ALA A 221 -1.14 2.12 -14.79
N GLY A 222 0.16 2.08 -14.50
CA GLY A 222 0.66 1.77 -13.15
C GLY A 222 1.66 0.63 -13.17
N ALA A 223 2.52 0.59 -12.15
CA ALA A 223 3.64 -0.34 -12.09
C ALA A 223 4.02 -0.70 -10.66
N SER A 224 4.59 -1.89 -10.47
CA SER A 224 5.21 -2.34 -9.22
C SER A 224 6.72 -2.10 -9.19
N ALA A 225 7.36 -1.97 -10.34
CA ALA A 225 8.81 -1.88 -10.48
C ALA A 225 9.19 -0.94 -11.64
N TYR A 226 8.76 0.32 -11.57
CA TYR A 226 9.09 1.35 -12.55
C TYR A 226 9.65 2.59 -11.83
N PRO A 227 10.94 2.92 -12.02
CA PRO A 227 11.62 3.93 -11.22
C PRO A 227 11.41 5.38 -11.71
N ARG A 228 10.57 5.61 -12.71
CA ARG A 228 10.34 6.93 -13.28
C ARG A 228 8.91 7.42 -13.01
N GLU A 229 8.68 8.70 -13.21
CA GLU A 229 7.33 9.25 -13.16
C GLU A 229 6.48 8.67 -14.28
N ILE A 230 5.24 8.27 -13.97
CA ILE A 230 4.25 7.83 -14.95
C ILE A 230 3.36 9.02 -15.29
N LYS A 231 3.42 9.49 -16.55
CA LYS A 231 2.52 10.50 -17.07
C LYS A 231 1.21 9.85 -17.53
N HIS A 232 0.08 10.31 -17.02
CA HIS A 232 -1.22 9.68 -17.27
C HIS A 232 -1.96 10.25 -18.47
N ALA A 233 -1.70 11.50 -18.87
CA ALA A 233 -2.35 12.15 -20.00
C ALA A 233 -2.17 11.38 -21.34
N PRO A 234 -0.98 10.87 -21.69
CA PRO A 234 -0.83 10.07 -22.92
C PRO A 234 -1.68 8.78 -22.92
N PHE A 235 -1.85 8.13 -21.74
CA PHE A 235 -2.74 6.98 -21.65
C PHE A 235 -4.20 7.36 -21.88
N ARG A 236 -4.63 8.53 -21.38
CA ARG A 236 -5.99 9.03 -21.60
C ARG A 236 -6.24 9.30 -23.09
N GLU A 237 -5.30 9.96 -23.77
CA GLU A 237 -5.40 10.24 -25.20
C GLU A 237 -5.54 8.96 -26.01
N ILE A 238 -4.71 7.95 -25.72
CA ILE A 238 -4.76 6.64 -26.40
C ILE A 238 -6.07 5.91 -26.08
N ALA A 239 -6.53 5.96 -24.83
CA ALA A 239 -7.77 5.31 -24.45
C ALA A 239 -8.99 5.95 -25.14
N ASP A 240 -9.00 7.28 -25.24
CA ASP A 240 -10.07 8.02 -25.96
C ASP A 240 -10.08 7.69 -27.45
N GLU A 241 -8.90 7.59 -28.08
CA GLU A 241 -8.77 7.23 -29.50
C GLU A 241 -9.44 5.90 -29.82
N VAL A 242 -9.33 4.90 -28.94
CA VAL A 242 -9.86 3.56 -29.20
C VAL A 242 -11.19 3.27 -28.47
N GLY A 243 -11.71 4.23 -27.72
CA GLY A 243 -12.95 4.09 -26.93
C GLY A 243 -12.81 3.18 -25.71
N ALA A 244 -11.60 3.03 -25.18
CA ALA A 244 -11.30 2.25 -23.97
C ALA A 244 -11.54 3.07 -22.71
N LYS A 245 -11.78 2.39 -21.56
CA LYS A 245 -11.68 2.99 -20.25
C LYS A 245 -10.22 3.06 -19.80
N LEU A 246 -9.88 4.04 -18.97
CA LEU A 246 -8.56 4.17 -18.35
C LEU A 246 -8.66 3.87 -16.85
N MET A 247 -7.94 2.84 -16.42
CA MET A 247 -7.71 2.54 -15.01
C MET A 247 -6.25 2.87 -14.67
N VAL A 248 -6.02 3.50 -13.51
CA VAL A 248 -4.67 3.70 -12.99
C VAL A 248 -4.52 3.01 -11.63
N ASP A 249 -3.57 2.09 -11.55
CA ASP A 249 -3.12 1.51 -10.28
C ASP A 249 -1.91 2.30 -9.78
N MET A 250 -2.17 3.25 -8.87
CA MET A 250 -1.12 4.10 -8.29
C MET A 250 -0.52 3.55 -6.99
N ALA A 251 -0.74 2.28 -6.68
CA ALA A 251 -0.41 1.69 -5.38
C ALA A 251 1.01 2.01 -4.90
N HIS A 252 2.01 1.95 -5.80
CA HIS A 252 3.39 2.19 -5.43
C HIS A 252 3.71 3.66 -5.10
N TYR A 253 3.12 4.59 -5.83
CA TYR A 253 3.44 6.01 -5.73
C TYR A 253 2.31 6.88 -5.16
N ALA A 254 1.26 6.26 -4.62
CA ALA A 254 0.11 6.99 -4.09
C ALA A 254 0.46 8.03 -3.01
N GLY A 255 1.47 7.76 -2.18
CA GLY A 255 1.96 8.73 -1.21
C GLY A 255 2.63 9.95 -1.86
N LEU A 256 3.30 9.76 -3.00
CA LEU A 256 3.90 10.86 -3.75
C LEU A 256 2.84 11.70 -4.46
N VAL A 257 1.79 11.05 -5.01
CA VAL A 257 0.60 11.75 -5.56
C VAL A 257 -0.10 12.57 -4.48
N ALA A 258 -0.34 11.98 -3.31
CA ALA A 258 -0.96 12.67 -2.17
C ALA A 258 -0.17 13.90 -1.71
N ALA A 259 1.15 13.89 -1.86
CA ALA A 259 2.04 15.00 -1.54
C ALA A 259 2.18 16.03 -2.67
N GLY A 260 1.58 15.78 -3.84
CA GLY A 260 1.73 16.63 -5.04
C GLY A 260 3.14 16.55 -5.67
N LEU A 261 3.81 15.41 -5.53
CA LEU A 261 5.16 15.14 -6.04
C LEU A 261 5.19 14.10 -7.17
N HIS A 262 4.03 13.70 -7.66
CA HIS A 262 3.83 12.84 -8.82
C HIS A 262 2.52 13.22 -9.50
N ASP A 263 2.44 12.98 -10.80
CA ASP A 263 1.24 13.23 -11.62
C ASP A 263 0.00 12.57 -11.00
N ASN A 264 -1.10 13.33 -10.85
CA ASN A 264 -2.33 12.83 -10.22
C ASN A 264 -3.26 12.17 -11.26
N PRO A 265 -3.46 10.84 -11.22
CA PRO A 265 -4.28 10.14 -12.18
C PRO A 265 -5.79 10.41 -12.06
N VAL A 266 -6.26 10.91 -10.92
CA VAL A 266 -7.70 11.07 -10.63
C VAL A 266 -8.37 12.03 -11.61
N GLU A 267 -7.63 13.02 -12.12
CA GLU A 267 -8.15 14.00 -13.07
C GLU A 267 -8.48 13.42 -14.44
N VAL A 268 -7.73 12.39 -14.86
CA VAL A 268 -7.81 11.85 -16.24
C VAL A 268 -8.35 10.42 -16.31
N ALA A 269 -8.20 9.63 -15.26
CA ALA A 269 -8.65 8.23 -15.25
C ALA A 269 -10.16 8.11 -15.02
N ASP A 270 -10.75 7.04 -15.54
CA ASP A 270 -12.12 6.64 -15.21
C ASP A 270 -12.19 6.07 -13.79
N VAL A 271 -11.20 5.25 -13.43
CA VAL A 271 -11.07 4.63 -12.11
C VAL A 271 -9.59 4.60 -11.70
N VAL A 272 -9.34 4.86 -10.43
CA VAL A 272 -8.01 4.77 -9.82
C VAL A 272 -8.07 3.80 -8.66
N THR A 273 -7.09 2.91 -8.56
CA THR A 273 -6.92 2.00 -7.43
C THR A 273 -5.60 2.26 -6.72
N SER A 274 -5.56 1.91 -5.45
CA SER A 274 -4.33 1.95 -4.66
C SER A 274 -4.35 0.94 -3.52
N THR A 275 -3.17 0.58 -3.05
CA THR A 275 -2.96 0.08 -1.70
C THR A 275 -2.80 1.24 -0.72
N THR A 276 -2.96 0.97 0.58
CA THR A 276 -2.81 2.00 1.62
C THR A 276 -1.49 1.92 2.40
N HIS A 277 -0.72 0.82 2.23
CA HIS A 277 0.40 0.44 3.10
C HIS A 277 1.82 0.63 2.51
N LYS A 278 1.96 1.26 1.32
CA LYS A 278 3.26 1.52 0.69
C LYS A 278 3.70 2.96 0.98
N THR A 279 3.89 3.78 -0.03
CA THR A 279 4.26 5.20 0.16
C THR A 279 3.22 6.01 0.95
N LEU A 280 1.94 5.59 0.97
CA LEU A 280 0.89 6.20 1.81
C LEU A 280 1.06 5.92 3.31
N ARG A 281 1.86 4.93 3.71
CA ARG A 281 2.21 4.63 5.12
C ARG A 281 1.01 4.28 6.01
N GLY A 282 -0.01 3.66 5.46
CA GLY A 282 -1.23 3.24 6.17
C GLY A 282 -1.28 1.75 6.48
N PRO A 283 -2.43 1.27 6.96
CA PRO A 283 -2.64 -0.15 7.21
C PRO A 283 -2.68 -0.93 5.90
N ARG A 284 -2.45 -2.25 5.96
CA ARG A 284 -2.63 -3.11 4.79
C ARG A 284 -4.08 -3.10 4.34
N GLY A 285 -4.32 -2.70 3.09
CA GLY A 285 -5.65 -2.56 2.52
C GLY A 285 -5.62 -1.99 1.11
N GLY A 286 -6.79 -1.86 0.50
CA GLY A 286 -6.99 -1.23 -0.80
C GLY A 286 -8.01 -0.10 -0.77
N VAL A 287 -8.03 0.70 -1.82
CA VAL A 287 -8.99 1.78 -2.05
C VAL A 287 -9.28 1.91 -3.53
N ILE A 288 -10.51 2.29 -3.86
CA ILE A 288 -10.95 2.62 -5.22
C ILE A 288 -11.43 4.07 -5.21
N LEU A 289 -10.91 4.85 -6.14
CA LEU A 289 -11.34 6.22 -6.43
C LEU A 289 -11.89 6.24 -7.86
N ALA A 290 -12.93 7.03 -8.11
CA ALA A 290 -13.52 7.09 -9.45
C ALA A 290 -14.34 8.36 -9.66
N ARG A 291 -14.75 8.59 -10.90
CA ARG A 291 -15.83 9.51 -11.22
C ARG A 291 -17.15 8.98 -10.63
N LYS A 292 -18.05 9.88 -10.28
CA LYS A 292 -19.29 9.58 -9.57
C LYS A 292 -20.18 8.57 -10.32
N GLU A 293 -20.15 8.58 -11.63
CA GLU A 293 -20.94 7.66 -12.49
C GLU A 293 -20.64 6.17 -12.23
N TYR A 294 -19.41 5.83 -11.84
CA TYR A 294 -18.99 4.45 -11.53
C TYR A 294 -19.36 4.01 -10.10
N ALA A 295 -19.82 4.91 -9.24
CA ALA A 295 -20.04 4.64 -7.82
C ALA A 295 -20.97 3.44 -7.57
N LYS A 296 -22.08 3.33 -8.32
CA LYS A 296 -23.06 2.26 -8.14
C LYS A 296 -22.47 0.89 -8.50
N VAL A 297 -21.82 0.78 -9.64
CA VAL A 297 -21.27 -0.49 -10.11
C VAL A 297 -20.10 -0.91 -9.22
N LEU A 298 -19.17 -0.03 -8.89
CA LEU A 298 -18.01 -0.36 -8.06
C LEU A 298 -18.42 -0.76 -6.64
N ASN A 299 -19.36 -0.04 -6.01
CA ASN A 299 -19.89 -0.45 -4.72
C ASN A 299 -20.50 -1.85 -4.78
N SER A 300 -21.30 -2.15 -5.81
CA SER A 300 -21.94 -3.47 -5.93
C SER A 300 -20.93 -4.59 -6.18
N ARG A 301 -19.81 -4.30 -6.82
CA ARG A 301 -18.75 -5.30 -7.07
C ARG A 301 -17.86 -5.52 -5.86
N VAL A 302 -17.67 -4.52 -5.00
CA VAL A 302 -17.02 -4.73 -3.70
C VAL A 302 -17.96 -5.50 -2.78
N PHE A 303 -19.13 -4.95 -2.47
CA PHE A 303 -20.14 -5.61 -1.66
C PHE A 303 -21.51 -5.59 -2.39
N PRO A 304 -22.16 -6.73 -2.56
CA PRO A 304 -21.80 -8.09 -2.13
C PRO A 304 -20.96 -8.87 -3.17
N GLY A 305 -20.35 -8.21 -4.16
CA GLY A 305 -19.75 -8.87 -5.32
C GLY A 305 -18.59 -9.81 -4.98
N ILE A 306 -17.56 -9.31 -4.27
CA ILE A 306 -16.36 -10.08 -3.93
C ILE A 306 -16.07 -10.12 -2.43
N GLN A 307 -16.74 -9.29 -1.62
CA GLN A 307 -16.57 -9.22 -0.17
C GLN A 307 -17.93 -9.28 0.53
N GLY A 308 -17.93 -9.77 1.80
CA GLY A 308 -19.01 -9.65 2.76
C GLY A 308 -18.75 -8.49 3.73
N GLY A 309 -18.69 -8.77 5.04
CA GLY A 309 -18.45 -7.77 6.08
C GLY A 309 -17.11 -7.05 5.91
N PRO A 310 -17.10 -5.72 5.89
CA PRO A 310 -15.86 -4.94 5.79
C PRO A 310 -15.05 -5.03 7.08
N LEU A 311 -13.72 -4.90 6.97
CA LEU A 311 -12.80 -4.88 8.11
C LEU A 311 -12.81 -3.48 8.73
N MET A 312 -13.75 -3.20 9.64
CA MET A 312 -13.95 -1.86 10.18
C MET A 312 -12.76 -1.31 10.95
N HIS A 313 -12.00 -2.16 11.64
CA HIS A 313 -10.74 -1.81 12.30
C HIS A 313 -9.64 -1.39 11.28
N VAL A 314 -9.56 -2.03 10.13
CA VAL A 314 -8.65 -1.63 9.05
C VAL A 314 -9.12 -0.31 8.41
N ILE A 315 -10.43 -0.12 8.24
CA ILE A 315 -10.99 1.15 7.73
C ILE A 315 -10.68 2.29 8.71
N ALA A 316 -10.73 2.05 10.01
CA ALA A 316 -10.29 3.03 11.01
C ALA A 316 -8.81 3.39 10.83
N GLY A 317 -7.94 2.40 10.65
CA GLY A 317 -6.53 2.64 10.32
C GLY A 317 -6.34 3.45 9.03
N LYS A 318 -7.16 3.19 7.98
CA LYS A 318 -7.18 4.02 6.75
C LYS A 318 -7.61 5.46 7.03
N ALA A 319 -8.64 5.66 7.85
CA ALA A 319 -9.11 6.99 8.22
C ALA A 319 -8.02 7.80 8.95
N VAL A 320 -7.27 7.17 9.86
CA VAL A 320 -6.12 7.79 10.53
C VAL A 320 -5.02 8.12 9.53
N CYS A 321 -4.61 7.14 8.72
CA CYS A 321 -3.58 7.31 7.68
C CYS A 321 -3.89 8.49 6.74
N PHE A 322 -5.10 8.56 6.20
CA PHE A 322 -5.48 9.66 5.30
C PHE A 322 -5.49 11.01 6.03
N GLY A 323 -5.88 11.03 7.31
CA GLY A 323 -5.78 12.23 8.14
C GLY A 323 -4.34 12.67 8.39
N GLU A 324 -3.40 11.73 8.52
CA GLU A 324 -1.96 12.02 8.60
C GLU A 324 -1.41 12.52 7.26
N ALA A 325 -1.84 11.91 6.15
CA ALA A 325 -1.40 12.28 4.81
C ALA A 325 -1.87 13.70 4.38
N LEU A 326 -2.96 14.21 4.95
CA LEU A 326 -3.41 15.58 4.75
C LEU A 326 -2.56 16.64 5.48
N LYS A 327 -1.67 16.24 6.40
CA LYS A 327 -0.83 17.18 7.15
C LYS A 327 0.39 17.63 6.34
N PRO A 328 0.87 18.88 6.51
CA PRO A 328 2.09 19.35 5.82
C PRO A 328 3.34 18.51 6.08
N SER A 329 3.42 17.84 7.24
CA SER A 329 4.51 16.91 7.57
C SER A 329 4.61 15.74 6.61
N PHE A 330 3.50 15.28 6.05
CA PHE A 330 3.49 14.18 5.08
C PHE A 330 4.18 14.58 3.76
N LYS A 331 3.99 15.82 3.31
CA LYS A 331 4.70 16.33 2.12
C LYS A 331 6.20 16.35 2.33
N LYS A 332 6.67 16.74 3.53
CA LYS A 332 8.10 16.71 3.88
C LYS A 332 8.66 15.27 3.86
N TYR A 333 7.91 14.33 4.44
CA TYR A 333 8.25 12.92 4.40
C TYR A 333 8.35 12.40 2.95
N ALA A 334 7.36 12.67 2.11
CA ALA A 334 7.33 12.21 0.72
C ALA A 334 8.47 12.81 -0.12
N GLN A 335 8.85 14.08 0.11
CA GLN A 335 10.01 14.69 -0.52
C GLN A 335 11.30 13.99 -0.07
N GLN A 336 11.46 13.76 1.24
CA GLN A 336 12.62 13.06 1.75
C GLN A 336 12.75 11.63 1.21
N VAL A 337 11.64 10.94 0.93
CA VAL A 337 11.65 9.62 0.26
C VAL A 337 12.32 9.70 -1.11
N ILE A 338 11.99 10.71 -1.90
CA ILE A 338 12.59 10.94 -3.23
C ILE A 338 14.07 11.31 -3.10
N ASP A 339 14.39 12.25 -2.22
CA ASP A 339 15.76 12.73 -2.01
C ASP A 339 16.68 11.57 -1.55
N ASN A 340 16.17 10.72 -0.67
CA ASN A 340 16.83 9.51 -0.21
C ASN A 340 17.05 8.51 -1.34
N ALA A 341 16.05 8.30 -2.18
CA ALA A 341 16.16 7.40 -3.32
C ALA A 341 17.21 7.88 -4.33
N GLN A 342 17.27 9.19 -4.58
CA GLN A 342 18.27 9.79 -5.45
C GLN A 342 19.68 9.67 -4.88
N ALA A 343 19.90 9.97 -3.60
CA ALA A 343 21.21 9.85 -2.94
C ALA A 343 21.74 8.41 -2.94
N LEU A 344 20.84 7.43 -2.71
CA LEU A 344 21.20 6.02 -2.80
C LEU A 344 21.53 5.61 -4.25
N ALA A 345 20.72 6.02 -5.22
CA ALA A 345 20.96 5.75 -6.63
C ALA A 345 22.29 6.30 -7.12
N GLU A 346 22.62 7.55 -6.78
CA GLU A 346 23.91 8.18 -7.09
C GLU A 346 25.08 7.39 -6.51
N THR A 347 24.95 6.95 -5.25
CA THR A 347 26.00 6.18 -4.56
C THR A 347 26.25 4.84 -5.24
N LEU A 348 25.16 4.10 -5.57
CA LEU A 348 25.27 2.81 -6.23
C LEU A 348 25.85 2.92 -7.65
N MET A 349 25.45 3.96 -8.41
CA MET A 349 25.99 4.23 -9.74
C MET A 349 27.48 4.63 -9.68
N ALA A 350 27.87 5.49 -8.73
CA ALA A 350 29.26 5.86 -8.52
C ALA A 350 30.13 4.65 -8.16
N GLY A 351 29.56 3.65 -7.49
CA GLY A 351 30.19 2.35 -7.21
C GLY A 351 30.19 1.37 -8.38
N GLY A 352 29.73 1.77 -9.57
CA GLY A 352 29.80 0.98 -10.80
C GLY A 352 28.58 0.11 -11.10
N LEU A 353 27.52 0.18 -10.27
CA LEU A 353 26.28 -0.55 -10.56
C LEU A 353 25.43 0.17 -11.63
N ARG A 354 24.73 -0.60 -12.43
CA ARG A 354 23.81 -0.10 -13.44
C ARG A 354 22.38 -0.06 -12.89
N LEU A 355 21.75 1.10 -12.91
CA LEU A 355 20.35 1.25 -12.58
C LEU A 355 19.51 1.26 -13.85
N VAL A 356 18.40 0.52 -13.82
CA VAL A 356 17.41 0.51 -14.91
C VAL A 356 16.90 1.94 -15.13
N SER A 357 16.80 2.35 -16.38
CA SER A 357 16.47 3.70 -16.82
C SER A 357 17.47 4.82 -16.37
N GLY A 358 18.64 4.46 -15.86
CA GLY A 358 19.67 5.42 -15.48
C GLY A 358 19.39 6.18 -14.17
N GLY A 359 18.64 5.60 -13.23
CA GLY A 359 18.35 6.20 -11.92
C GLY A 359 16.86 6.17 -11.52
N THR A 360 16.42 7.09 -10.65
CA THR A 360 15.05 7.15 -10.15
C THR A 360 14.49 8.57 -10.09
N GLU A 361 13.18 8.69 -10.26
CA GLU A 361 12.38 9.91 -10.06
C GLU A 361 11.34 9.73 -8.93
N ASN A 362 11.32 8.57 -8.27
CA ASN A 362 10.35 8.27 -7.22
C ASN A 362 11.02 7.56 -6.01
N HIS A 363 10.30 6.68 -5.33
CA HIS A 363 10.72 6.02 -4.08
C HIS A 363 11.52 4.73 -4.27
N LEU A 364 11.62 4.23 -5.49
CA LEU A 364 12.23 2.93 -5.79
C LEU A 364 13.26 3.02 -6.92
N MET A 365 14.12 2.02 -7.00
CA MET A 365 15.02 1.79 -8.13
C MET A 365 15.17 0.29 -8.39
N LEU A 366 15.50 -0.05 -9.64
CA LEU A 366 15.90 -1.38 -10.06
C LEU A 366 17.40 -1.37 -10.33
N VAL A 367 18.12 -2.23 -9.65
CA VAL A 367 19.58 -2.36 -9.77
C VAL A 367 19.89 -3.63 -10.54
N ASP A 368 20.60 -3.51 -11.65
CA ASP A 368 21.15 -4.63 -12.39
C ASP A 368 22.47 -5.06 -11.72
N VAL A 369 22.53 -6.28 -11.22
CA VAL A 369 23.69 -6.85 -10.54
C VAL A 369 24.56 -7.74 -11.45
N THR A 370 24.18 -7.91 -12.71
CA THR A 370 24.93 -8.74 -13.66
C THR A 370 26.34 -8.24 -13.96
N PRO A 371 26.66 -6.91 -13.91
CA PRO A 371 28.05 -6.45 -14.04
C PRO A 371 29.00 -7.01 -12.98
N LEU A 372 28.47 -7.43 -11.82
CA LEU A 372 29.25 -8.09 -10.76
C LEU A 372 29.38 -9.61 -10.97
N GLY A 373 28.83 -10.15 -12.06
CA GLY A 373 28.84 -11.60 -12.34
C GLY A 373 27.86 -12.42 -11.49
N ILE A 374 26.94 -11.78 -10.74
CA ILE A 374 25.96 -12.44 -9.86
C ILE A 374 24.53 -12.29 -10.37
N GLY A 375 23.61 -13.09 -9.82
CA GLY A 375 22.18 -12.94 -10.03
C GLY A 375 21.49 -12.25 -8.86
N GLY A 376 20.24 -11.86 -9.06
CA GLY A 376 19.42 -11.19 -8.05
C GLY A 376 19.25 -12.03 -6.78
N LYS A 377 19.15 -13.35 -6.90
CA LYS A 377 19.05 -14.25 -5.74
C LYS A 377 20.31 -14.21 -4.87
N THR A 378 21.50 -14.22 -5.49
CA THR A 378 22.76 -14.10 -4.77
C THR A 378 22.86 -12.73 -4.09
N ALA A 379 22.49 -11.67 -4.80
CA ALA A 379 22.49 -10.31 -4.26
C ALA A 379 21.53 -10.16 -3.07
N GLU A 380 20.30 -10.65 -3.18
CA GLU A 380 19.31 -10.65 -2.09
C GLU A 380 19.87 -11.40 -0.86
N THR A 381 20.44 -12.58 -1.04
CA THR A 381 21.01 -13.40 0.05
C THR A 381 22.20 -12.70 0.74
N ALA A 382 23.11 -12.10 -0.03
CA ALA A 382 24.26 -11.38 0.53
C ALA A 382 23.84 -10.16 1.35
N LEU A 383 22.87 -9.39 0.87
CA LEU A 383 22.34 -8.23 1.58
C LEU A 383 21.54 -8.62 2.82
N ASP A 384 20.76 -9.71 2.77
CA ASP A 384 20.03 -10.24 3.93
C ASP A 384 20.98 -10.65 5.07
N ARG A 385 22.11 -11.30 4.76
CA ARG A 385 23.17 -11.61 5.72
C ARG A 385 23.73 -10.36 6.40
N CYS A 386 23.73 -9.23 5.70
CA CYS A 386 24.14 -7.91 6.24
C CYS A 386 23.03 -7.20 7.04
N GLY A 387 21.83 -7.73 7.11
CA GLY A 387 20.68 -7.08 7.72
C GLY A 387 20.02 -6.03 6.81
N VAL A 388 20.20 -6.12 5.50
CA VAL A 388 19.58 -5.23 4.50
C VAL A 388 18.57 -6.05 3.70
N THR A 389 17.29 -5.83 3.95
CA THR A 389 16.19 -6.58 3.34
C THR A 389 15.78 -5.95 2.02
N VAL A 390 15.91 -6.71 0.93
CA VAL A 390 15.53 -6.31 -0.44
C VAL A 390 14.74 -7.44 -1.09
N ASN A 391 14.28 -7.27 -2.34
CA ASN A 391 13.78 -8.39 -3.12
C ASN A 391 14.49 -8.52 -4.47
N MET A 392 14.80 -9.75 -4.88
CA MET A 392 15.20 -10.03 -6.26
C MET A 392 14.09 -9.63 -7.22
N ASN A 393 14.45 -9.11 -8.38
CA ASN A 393 13.50 -8.58 -9.37
C ASN A 393 14.03 -8.73 -10.79
N MET A 394 13.15 -9.12 -11.71
CA MET A 394 13.47 -9.05 -13.13
C MET A 394 13.71 -7.60 -13.55
N ILE A 395 14.65 -7.40 -14.45
CA ILE A 395 14.82 -6.12 -15.15
C ILE A 395 14.19 -6.22 -16.54
N PRO A 396 13.81 -5.10 -17.19
CA PRO A 396 13.31 -5.14 -18.56
C PRO A 396 14.28 -5.85 -19.51
N TYR A 397 13.72 -6.74 -20.35
CA TYR A 397 14.48 -7.58 -21.28
C TYR A 397 15.47 -8.55 -20.61
N ASP A 398 15.17 -8.96 -19.38
CA ASP A 398 16.01 -9.89 -18.60
C ASP A 398 16.31 -11.19 -19.37
N GLN A 399 17.58 -11.57 -19.38
CA GLN A 399 18.04 -12.82 -19.99
C GLN A 399 18.06 -14.00 -19.01
N ARG A 400 17.86 -13.73 -17.72
CA ARG A 400 17.84 -14.75 -16.67
C ARG A 400 16.41 -15.19 -16.37
N LYS A 401 16.25 -16.27 -15.61
CA LYS A 401 14.94 -16.81 -15.23
C LYS A 401 14.36 -16.04 -14.03
N PRO A 402 13.02 -15.99 -13.87
CA PRO A 402 12.37 -15.31 -12.75
C PRO A 402 12.81 -15.79 -11.36
N MET A 403 13.28 -17.05 -11.23
CA MET A 403 13.76 -17.62 -9.97
C MET A 403 15.19 -17.20 -9.59
N ASP A 404 15.92 -16.59 -10.50
CA ASP A 404 17.23 -15.98 -10.30
C ASP A 404 17.41 -14.87 -11.34
N PRO A 405 16.70 -13.75 -11.19
CA PRO A 405 16.68 -12.64 -12.15
C PRO A 405 18.00 -11.87 -12.14
N SER A 406 18.14 -10.95 -13.09
CA SER A 406 19.33 -10.10 -13.23
C SER A 406 19.42 -8.94 -12.22
N GLY A 407 18.36 -8.66 -11.49
CA GLY A 407 18.32 -7.47 -10.64
C GLY A 407 17.73 -7.66 -9.26
N ILE A 408 17.83 -6.58 -8.48
CA ILE A 408 17.11 -6.39 -7.22
C ILE A 408 16.31 -5.09 -7.30
N ARG A 409 15.18 -5.06 -6.57
CA ARG A 409 14.38 -3.84 -6.37
C ARG A 409 14.56 -3.34 -4.95
N ILE A 410 14.86 -2.05 -4.81
CA ILE A 410 15.06 -1.39 -3.53
C ILE A 410 14.27 -0.09 -3.47
N GLY A 411 13.89 0.33 -2.26
CA GLY A 411 13.16 1.56 -2.03
C GLY A 411 13.45 2.17 -0.66
N THR A 412 13.05 3.41 -0.47
CA THR A 412 13.42 4.22 0.69
C THR A 412 12.28 4.59 1.65
N PRO A 413 11.00 4.23 1.44
CA PRO A 413 9.90 4.68 2.29
C PRO A 413 10.06 4.28 3.76
N ALA A 414 10.41 3.03 4.05
CA ALA A 414 10.53 2.51 5.41
C ALA A 414 11.66 3.21 6.19
N LEU A 415 12.84 3.35 5.58
CA LEU A 415 13.97 4.03 6.20
C LEU A 415 13.71 5.53 6.42
N THR A 416 13.02 6.18 5.47
CA THR A 416 12.61 7.58 5.62
C THR A 416 11.59 7.74 6.75
N THR A 417 10.70 6.78 6.96
CA THR A 417 9.75 6.78 8.10
C THR A 417 10.48 6.70 9.44
N ARG A 418 11.63 6.01 9.50
CA ARG A 418 12.52 5.96 10.69
C ARG A 418 13.26 7.27 10.92
N GLY A 419 13.26 8.21 9.97
CA GLY A 419 13.97 9.50 10.08
C GLY A 419 15.34 9.53 9.42
N MET A 420 15.74 8.47 8.72
CA MET A 420 17.00 8.43 7.97
C MET A 420 16.96 9.41 6.80
N GLY A 421 18.07 10.10 6.55
CA GLY A 421 18.25 11.07 5.49
C GLY A 421 19.27 10.62 4.44
N GLN A 422 19.69 11.56 3.59
CA GLN A 422 20.60 11.28 2.48
C GLN A 422 22.00 10.82 2.95
N ALA A 423 22.46 11.24 4.13
CA ALA A 423 23.75 10.81 4.67
C ALA A 423 23.74 9.31 4.97
N GLU A 424 22.69 8.84 5.62
CA GLU A 424 22.48 7.43 5.92
C GLU A 424 22.35 6.62 4.63
N MET A 425 21.65 7.15 3.60
CA MET A 425 21.52 6.49 2.29
C MET A 425 22.87 6.29 1.61
N ARG A 426 23.81 7.23 1.72
CA ARG A 426 25.16 7.07 1.18
C ARG A 426 25.94 5.99 1.93
N THR A 427 25.84 5.96 3.25
CA THR A 427 26.47 4.93 4.08
C THR A 427 25.92 3.54 3.75
N ILE A 428 24.61 3.41 3.68
CA ILE A 428 23.92 2.16 3.30
C ILE A 428 24.33 1.73 1.89
N GLY A 429 24.38 2.65 0.94
CA GLY A 429 24.84 2.38 -0.42
C GLY A 429 26.28 1.85 -0.46
N ALA A 430 27.17 2.40 0.37
CA ALA A 430 28.54 1.89 0.47
C ALA A 430 28.59 0.46 1.06
N TRP A 431 27.80 0.16 2.08
CA TRP A 431 27.67 -1.20 2.63
C TRP A 431 27.11 -2.20 1.61
N MET A 432 26.09 -1.78 0.85
CA MET A 432 25.54 -2.60 -0.22
C MET A 432 26.57 -2.93 -1.30
N LEU A 433 27.34 -1.94 -1.74
CA LEU A 433 28.43 -2.13 -2.72
C LEU A 433 29.49 -3.10 -2.20
N ASP A 434 29.90 -2.98 -0.95
CA ASP A 434 30.90 -3.84 -0.33
C ASP A 434 30.40 -5.28 -0.18
N ALA A 435 29.14 -5.48 0.24
CA ALA A 435 28.51 -6.78 0.35
C ALA A 435 28.35 -7.48 -1.02
N LEU A 436 27.89 -6.74 -2.03
CA LEU A 436 27.64 -7.26 -3.39
C LEU A 436 28.94 -7.59 -4.14
N ALA A 437 30.04 -6.85 -3.87
CA ALA A 437 31.35 -7.17 -4.43
C ALA A 437 31.98 -8.44 -3.82
N ASN A 438 31.50 -8.85 -2.64
CA ASN A 438 32.03 -9.99 -1.89
C ASN A 438 30.88 -10.89 -1.36
N PRO A 439 30.06 -11.49 -2.24
CA PRO A 439 28.76 -12.08 -1.87
C PRO A 439 28.88 -13.35 -0.99
N GLU A 440 30.08 -13.95 -0.89
CA GLU A 440 30.33 -15.16 -0.08
C GLU A 440 31.21 -14.88 1.16
N ASP A 441 31.60 -13.61 1.42
CA ASP A 441 32.44 -13.25 2.55
C ASP A 441 31.60 -13.06 3.83
N GLU A 442 31.41 -14.16 4.57
CA GLU A 442 30.60 -14.16 5.80
C GLU A 442 31.16 -13.25 6.90
N ALA A 443 32.47 -13.13 7.01
CA ALA A 443 33.09 -12.25 8.02
C ALA A 443 32.78 -10.77 7.73
N ARG A 444 32.83 -10.39 6.45
CA ARG A 444 32.45 -9.07 5.98
C ARG A 444 30.98 -8.78 6.21
N HIS A 445 30.12 -9.74 5.86
CA HIS A 445 28.66 -9.60 6.08
C HIS A 445 28.34 -9.43 7.57
N ALA A 446 28.98 -10.20 8.45
CA ALA A 446 28.81 -10.06 9.90
C ALA A 446 29.26 -8.68 10.43
N LYS A 447 30.39 -8.16 9.88
CA LYS A 447 30.84 -6.80 10.21
C LYS A 447 29.82 -5.75 9.80
N ILE A 448 29.35 -5.78 8.54
CA ILE A 448 28.34 -4.84 8.02
C ILE A 448 27.05 -4.95 8.85
N ARG A 449 26.62 -6.16 9.19
CA ARG A 449 25.41 -6.37 10.05
C ARG A 449 25.56 -5.69 11.41
N GLY A 450 26.75 -5.73 12.03
CA GLY A 450 27.04 -5.01 13.27
C GLY A 450 26.94 -3.49 13.12
N GLU A 451 27.45 -2.96 12.00
CA GLU A 451 27.36 -1.53 11.67
C GLU A 451 25.91 -1.12 11.38
N VAL A 452 25.14 -1.93 10.65
CA VAL A 452 23.69 -1.75 10.41
C VAL A 452 22.91 -1.71 11.73
N LYS A 453 23.16 -2.65 12.63
CA LYS A 453 22.51 -2.67 13.95
C LYS A 453 22.81 -1.41 14.75
N THR A 454 24.06 -0.94 14.70
CA THR A 454 24.48 0.31 15.37
C THR A 454 23.75 1.52 14.79
N LEU A 455 23.68 1.65 13.46
CA LEU A 455 22.92 2.73 12.81
C LEU A 455 21.43 2.67 13.18
N CYS A 456 20.84 1.47 13.17
CA CYS A 456 19.43 1.27 13.46
C CYS A 456 19.02 1.66 14.89
N ALA A 457 19.97 1.64 15.85
CA ALA A 457 19.71 2.08 17.23
C ALA A 457 19.40 3.59 17.32
N ASP A 458 20.02 4.40 16.44
CA ASP A 458 19.79 5.86 16.39
C ASP A 458 18.48 6.22 15.67
N PHE A 459 17.87 5.27 14.96
CA PHE A 459 16.67 5.46 14.15
C PHE A 459 15.62 4.39 14.50
N PRO A 460 14.93 4.49 15.65
CA PRO A 460 13.95 3.48 16.06
C PRO A 460 12.77 3.38 15.12
N VAL A 461 12.20 2.18 14.95
CA VAL A 461 10.94 1.99 14.24
C VAL A 461 9.80 2.63 15.02
N PRO A 462 8.73 3.16 14.39
CA PRO A 462 7.63 3.84 15.09
C PRO A 462 6.98 3.01 16.21
N ALA A 463 6.92 1.69 16.06
CA ALA A 463 6.38 0.80 17.09
C ALA A 463 7.26 0.70 18.34
N ALA A 464 8.57 0.79 18.20
CA ALA A 464 9.49 0.77 19.34
C ALA A 464 9.35 2.03 20.22
N ALA A 465 8.96 3.18 19.63
CA ALA A 465 8.67 4.39 20.38
C ALA A 465 7.46 4.24 21.32
N LEU A 466 6.47 3.39 20.98
CA LEU A 466 5.37 3.05 21.90
C LEU A 466 5.86 2.37 23.17
N ASN A 467 6.89 1.53 23.09
CA ASN A 467 7.42 0.82 24.25
C ASN A 467 8.30 1.72 25.15
N GLN A 468 8.90 2.79 24.60
CA GLN A 468 9.78 3.70 25.36
C GLN A 468 9.02 4.76 26.17
N GLU A 469 7.92 5.30 25.66
CA GLU A 469 7.06 6.26 26.40
C GLU A 469 6.41 5.61 27.65
N MET A 470 6.31 4.29 27.67
CA MET A 470 5.69 3.53 28.76
C MET A 470 6.65 3.18 29.90
N THR A 471 7.95 3.34 29.69
CA THR A 471 8.98 3.13 30.73
C THR A 471 9.40 4.42 31.46
N THR A 472 8.84 5.56 31.09
CA THR A 472 9.23 6.89 31.63
C THR A 472 8.11 7.65 32.35
N VAL A 473 6.99 6.99 32.70
CA VAL A 473 5.92 7.59 33.54
C VAL A 473 5.86 6.90 34.90
#